data_10c732199ae9652750379f29d40caeb6
#
_entry.id   10c732199ae9652750379f29d40caeb6
#
_cell.length_a   1.000
_cell.length_b   1.000
_cell.length_c   1.000
_cell.angle_alpha   90.00
_cell.angle_beta   90.00
_cell.angle_gamma   90.00
#
_symmetry.space_group_name_H-M   'P 1'
#
loop_
_entity.id
_entity.type
_entity.pdbx_description
1 polymer ?
#
loop_
_entity_poly.entity_id
_entity_poly.type
_entity_poly.pdbx_seq_one_letter_code
_entity_poly.pdbx_strand_id
1 'polypeptide(L)'
;EGGQRTEKVRRKPYSVVLFDEIEKAHEDVWNILLQILDDGRITDSQGRTVDFKNTVIVMTSNIGAKALTAAGAKLGFSADEKKAEADADKAYAQAKETVLAELRQTFRPEFLNRIDDIIVFRALTEPDIEEVARRMLKTVAARMETMGIHLDAGDAAVKELAREGFDPKYGARPLRRAIQSKVEDAVAEKLLEGTLKEGDTAKLTVEDDKLVVTK
;
A
#
# COMPACT_ATOMS: atom_id res chain seq x y z
N GLU A 1 10.92 -3.59 -24.31
CA GLU A 1 10.76 -2.87 -23.02
C GLU A 1 11.87 -3.11 -22.00
N GLY A 2 12.66 -4.20 -22.09
CA GLY A 2 13.79 -4.49 -21.19
C GLY A 2 14.89 -3.43 -21.18
N GLY A 3 15.16 -2.77 -22.29
CA GLY A 3 16.24 -1.79 -22.42
C GLY A 3 16.01 -0.45 -21.68
N GLN A 4 14.78 -0.05 -21.41
CA GLN A 4 14.51 1.25 -20.74
C GLN A 4 14.78 1.20 -19.22
N ARG A 5 14.55 0.07 -18.56
CA ARG A 5 14.78 -0.10 -17.12
C ARG A 5 16.26 -0.22 -16.81
N THR A 6 16.99 -0.99 -17.60
CA THR A 6 18.44 -1.14 -17.49
C THR A 6 19.15 0.18 -17.74
N GLU A 7 18.70 0.99 -18.70
CA GLU A 7 19.25 2.32 -18.95
C GLU A 7 19.06 3.28 -17.74
N LYS A 8 17.92 3.19 -17.01
CA LYS A 8 17.71 3.99 -15.81
C LYS A 8 18.69 3.63 -14.69
N VAL A 9 18.92 2.33 -14.47
CA VAL A 9 19.89 1.86 -13.47
C VAL A 9 21.30 2.26 -13.87
N ARG A 10 21.67 2.14 -15.13
CA ARG A 10 22.98 2.54 -15.64
C ARG A 10 23.27 4.03 -15.38
N ARG A 11 22.27 4.88 -15.54
CA ARG A 11 22.38 6.34 -15.26
C ARG A 11 22.37 6.69 -13.78
N LYS A 12 21.71 5.88 -12.97
CA LYS A 12 21.57 6.07 -11.51
C LYS A 12 21.82 4.76 -10.77
N PRO A 13 23.09 4.37 -10.58
CA PRO A 13 23.44 3.08 -10.00
C PRO A 13 22.96 2.93 -8.54
N TYR A 14 22.87 4.02 -7.78
CA TYR A 14 22.32 4.03 -6.43
C TYR A 14 20.80 4.24 -6.51
N SER A 15 20.07 3.17 -6.76
CA SER A 15 18.62 3.24 -6.94
C SER A 15 17.90 2.08 -6.24
N VAL A 16 16.60 2.24 -6.04
CA VAL A 16 15.71 1.16 -5.61
C VAL A 16 14.90 0.73 -6.83
N VAL A 17 14.93 -0.55 -7.13
CA VAL A 17 14.17 -1.16 -8.22
C VAL A 17 13.08 -2.03 -7.63
N LEU A 18 11.82 -1.70 -7.92
CA LEU A 18 10.65 -2.44 -7.48
C LEU A 18 10.15 -3.36 -8.61
N PHE A 19 10.01 -4.64 -8.29
CA PHE A 19 9.28 -5.63 -9.09
C PHE A 19 7.99 -5.97 -8.37
N ASP A 20 6.90 -5.43 -8.87
CA ASP A 20 5.58 -5.61 -8.28
C ASP A 20 4.90 -6.87 -8.82
N GLU A 21 4.23 -7.63 -7.94
CA GLU A 21 3.52 -8.88 -8.26
C GLU A 21 4.42 -9.92 -9.00
N ILE A 22 5.58 -10.22 -8.41
CA ILE A 22 6.60 -11.07 -9.05
C ILE A 22 6.09 -12.49 -9.40
N GLU A 23 5.09 -13.00 -8.70
CA GLU A 23 4.46 -14.29 -8.99
C GLU A 23 3.75 -14.32 -10.36
N LYS A 24 3.44 -13.16 -10.93
CA LYS A 24 2.81 -13.03 -12.25
C LYS A 24 3.83 -12.86 -13.40
N ALA A 25 5.10 -12.76 -13.05
CA ALA A 25 6.14 -12.53 -14.03
C ALA A 25 6.41 -13.80 -14.86
N HIS A 26 6.81 -13.59 -16.12
CA HIS A 26 7.27 -14.68 -16.98
C HIS A 26 8.58 -15.28 -16.45
N GLU A 27 8.84 -16.54 -16.75
CA GLU A 27 10.03 -17.27 -16.29
C GLU A 27 11.36 -16.55 -16.68
N ASP A 28 11.40 -15.91 -17.83
CA ASP A 28 12.57 -15.12 -18.26
C ASP A 28 12.91 -13.98 -17.29
N VAL A 29 11.90 -13.38 -16.66
CA VAL A 29 12.12 -12.31 -15.67
C VAL A 29 12.77 -12.90 -14.42
N TRP A 30 12.37 -14.10 -14.00
CA TRP A 30 12.98 -14.76 -12.85
C TRP A 30 14.44 -15.15 -13.12
N ASN A 31 14.72 -15.59 -14.32
CA ASN A 31 16.11 -15.91 -14.73
C ASN A 31 17.00 -14.65 -14.74
N ILE A 32 16.47 -13.51 -15.20
CA ILE A 32 17.17 -12.21 -15.16
C ILE A 32 17.39 -11.77 -13.71
N LEU A 33 16.38 -11.92 -12.85
CA LEU A 33 16.50 -11.59 -11.43
C LEU A 33 17.53 -12.47 -10.73
N LEU A 34 17.56 -13.77 -11.00
CA LEU A 34 18.61 -14.65 -10.48
C LEU A 34 20.01 -14.17 -10.89
N GLN A 35 20.18 -13.80 -12.15
CA GLN A 35 21.47 -13.26 -12.62
C GLN A 35 21.85 -11.96 -11.89
N ILE A 36 20.88 -11.07 -11.67
CA ILE A 36 21.13 -9.83 -10.90
C ILE A 36 21.55 -10.14 -9.46
N LEU A 37 20.83 -11.07 -8.81
CA LEU A 37 21.06 -11.44 -7.41
C LEU A 37 22.38 -12.21 -7.21
N ASP A 38 22.80 -13.01 -8.21
CA ASP A 38 24.04 -13.77 -8.16
C ASP A 38 25.26 -12.94 -8.55
N ASP A 39 25.22 -12.33 -9.74
CA ASP A 39 26.36 -11.66 -10.35
C ASP A 39 26.42 -10.16 -10.05
N GLY A 40 25.34 -9.59 -9.57
CA GLY A 40 25.19 -8.13 -9.38
C GLY A 40 25.21 -7.35 -10.70
N ARG A 41 25.00 -8.00 -11.83
CA ARG A 41 25.05 -7.38 -13.18
C ARG A 41 24.26 -8.20 -14.19
N ILE A 42 23.82 -7.54 -15.26
CA ILE A 42 23.23 -8.20 -16.43
C ILE A 42 23.79 -7.60 -17.71
N THR A 43 23.70 -8.34 -18.79
CA THR A 43 23.98 -7.82 -20.15
C THR A 43 22.66 -7.47 -20.82
N ASP A 44 22.52 -6.23 -21.27
CA ASP A 44 21.33 -5.79 -22.00
C ASP A 44 21.28 -6.33 -23.43
N SER A 45 20.16 -6.11 -24.13
CA SER A 45 19.97 -6.55 -25.51
C SER A 45 20.92 -5.90 -26.52
N GLN A 46 21.69 -4.89 -26.10
CA GLN A 46 22.71 -4.22 -26.92
C GLN A 46 24.14 -4.68 -26.56
N GLY A 47 24.27 -5.73 -25.75
CA GLY A 47 25.57 -6.26 -25.32
C GLY A 47 26.27 -5.44 -24.22
N ARG A 48 25.60 -4.45 -23.61
CA ARG A 48 26.20 -3.61 -22.58
C ARG A 48 25.94 -4.21 -21.20
N THR A 49 26.97 -4.22 -20.37
CA THR A 49 26.85 -4.65 -18.97
C THR A 49 26.25 -3.52 -18.12
N VAL A 50 25.23 -3.87 -17.35
CA VAL A 50 24.56 -2.98 -16.37
C VAL A 50 24.84 -3.52 -14.97
N ASP A 51 25.44 -2.69 -14.12
CA ASP A 51 25.81 -3.01 -12.75
C ASP A 51 24.68 -2.70 -11.78
N PHE A 52 24.30 -3.68 -10.95
CA PHE A 52 23.24 -3.60 -9.91
C PHE A 52 23.79 -3.71 -8.49
N LYS A 53 25.13 -3.76 -8.30
CA LYS A 53 25.74 -3.97 -6.97
C LYS A 53 25.40 -2.91 -5.94
N ASN A 54 25.09 -1.68 -6.42
CA ASN A 54 24.67 -0.56 -5.56
C ASN A 54 23.15 -0.31 -5.61
N THR A 55 22.38 -1.30 -6.05
CA THR A 55 20.91 -1.19 -6.22
C THR A 55 20.22 -2.03 -5.17
N VAL A 56 19.18 -1.49 -4.54
CA VAL A 56 18.27 -2.26 -3.69
C VAL A 56 17.17 -2.84 -4.57
N ILE A 57 17.04 -4.16 -4.56
CA ILE A 57 15.96 -4.86 -5.26
C ILE A 57 14.83 -5.13 -4.26
N VAL A 58 13.66 -4.62 -4.55
CA VAL A 58 12.43 -4.87 -3.79
C VAL A 58 11.47 -5.65 -4.67
N MET A 59 10.93 -6.72 -4.15
CA MET A 59 9.94 -7.54 -4.83
C MET A 59 8.68 -7.62 -3.97
N THR A 60 7.49 -7.48 -4.57
CA THR A 60 6.23 -7.70 -3.89
C THR A 60 5.53 -8.94 -4.42
N SER A 61 4.73 -9.59 -3.60
CA SER A 61 3.91 -10.73 -3.98
C SER A 61 2.62 -10.78 -3.17
N ASN A 62 1.56 -11.28 -3.78
CA ASN A 62 0.26 -11.56 -3.14
C ASN A 62 0.09 -13.04 -2.76
N ILE A 63 1.16 -13.84 -2.81
CA ILE A 63 1.14 -15.24 -2.40
C ILE A 63 0.76 -15.30 -0.91
N GLY A 64 -0.17 -16.21 -0.57
CA GLY A 64 -0.63 -16.41 0.80
C GLY A 64 -1.56 -15.31 1.34
N ALA A 65 -1.94 -14.31 0.55
CA ALA A 65 -2.83 -13.23 0.98
C ALA A 65 -4.15 -13.74 1.57
N LYS A 66 -4.67 -14.88 1.10
CA LYS A 66 -5.88 -15.52 1.66
C LYS A 66 -5.70 -15.98 3.10
N ALA A 67 -4.53 -16.53 3.44
CA ALA A 67 -4.23 -16.97 4.80
C ALA A 67 -4.17 -15.78 5.76
N LEU A 68 -3.55 -14.68 5.35
CA LEU A 68 -3.46 -13.44 6.12
C LEU A 68 -4.84 -12.79 6.32
N THR A 69 -5.67 -12.73 5.28
CA THR A 69 -7.03 -12.18 5.37
C THR A 69 -7.91 -13.03 6.30
N ALA A 70 -7.81 -14.38 6.22
CA ALA A 70 -8.55 -15.28 7.10
C ALA A 70 -8.10 -15.15 8.57
N ALA A 71 -6.83 -14.94 8.83
CA ALA A 71 -6.30 -14.65 10.16
C ALA A 71 -6.84 -13.34 10.72
N GLY A 72 -6.85 -12.26 9.91
CA GLY A 72 -7.41 -10.97 10.28
C GLY A 72 -8.92 -11.04 10.58
N ALA A 73 -9.69 -11.79 9.79
CA ALA A 73 -11.13 -11.94 9.98
C ALA A 73 -11.53 -12.72 11.23
N LYS A 74 -10.64 -13.58 11.78
CA LYS A 74 -10.86 -14.32 13.03
C LYS A 74 -10.70 -13.46 14.28
N LEU A 75 -10.16 -12.27 14.16
CA LEU A 75 -9.96 -11.31 15.25
C LEU A 75 -11.25 -10.51 15.54
N GLY A 76 -12.38 -11.21 15.67
CA GLY A 76 -13.64 -10.64 16.11
C GLY A 76 -13.60 -10.26 17.59
N PHE A 77 -14.11 -9.09 17.90
CA PHE A 77 -14.42 -8.48 19.19
C PHE A 77 -14.25 -9.40 20.41
N SER A 78 -13.10 -9.36 21.06
CA SER A 78 -12.99 -9.82 22.43
C SER A 78 -12.98 -8.61 23.37
N ALA A 79 -13.72 -8.68 24.48
CA ALA A 79 -13.85 -7.60 25.43
C ALA A 79 -12.56 -7.35 26.27
N ASP A 80 -11.52 -8.17 26.07
CA ASP A 80 -10.23 -8.10 26.75
C ASP A 80 -9.14 -7.80 25.74
N GLU A 81 -8.67 -6.54 25.66
CA GLU A 81 -7.69 -6.05 24.70
C GLU A 81 -6.37 -6.84 24.70
N LYS A 82 -5.85 -7.20 25.89
CA LYS A 82 -4.60 -7.96 26.00
C LYS A 82 -4.70 -9.38 25.47
N LYS A 83 -5.88 -10.01 25.62
CA LYS A 83 -6.13 -11.34 25.09
C LYS A 83 -6.34 -11.28 23.59
N ALA A 84 -6.99 -10.24 23.10
CA ALA A 84 -7.17 -9.98 21.67
C ALA A 84 -5.83 -9.77 20.95
N GLU A 85 -4.90 -9.01 21.51
CA GLU A 85 -3.54 -8.84 20.96
C GLU A 85 -2.77 -10.16 20.91
N ALA A 86 -2.76 -10.94 22.00
CA ALA A 86 -2.06 -12.20 22.05
C ALA A 86 -2.62 -13.25 21.06
N ASP A 87 -3.94 -13.26 20.86
CA ASP A 87 -4.59 -14.13 19.88
C ASP A 87 -4.33 -13.65 18.44
N ALA A 88 -4.22 -12.34 18.22
CA ALA A 88 -3.81 -11.71 16.96
C ALA A 88 -2.39 -12.12 16.56
N ASP A 89 -1.45 -12.04 17.49
CA ASP A 89 -0.05 -12.39 17.24
C ASP A 89 0.10 -13.88 16.90
N LYS A 90 -0.64 -14.76 17.59
CA LYS A 90 -0.65 -16.20 17.29
C LYS A 90 -1.25 -16.49 15.91
N ALA A 91 -2.38 -15.85 15.58
CA ALA A 91 -3.02 -16.00 14.28
C ALA A 91 -2.10 -15.51 13.15
N TYR A 92 -1.43 -14.37 13.36
CA TYR A 92 -0.45 -13.85 12.41
C TYR A 92 0.75 -14.80 12.25
N ALA A 93 1.31 -15.34 13.33
CA ALA A 93 2.43 -16.26 13.27
C ALA A 93 2.08 -17.52 12.46
N GLN A 94 0.89 -18.09 12.67
CA GLN A 94 0.40 -19.24 11.89
C GLN A 94 0.19 -18.89 10.40
N ALA A 95 -0.40 -17.71 10.12
CA ALA A 95 -0.60 -17.25 8.75
C ALA A 95 0.74 -16.99 8.05
N LYS A 96 1.73 -16.42 8.75
CA LYS A 96 3.09 -16.22 8.24
C LYS A 96 3.75 -17.53 7.82
N GLU A 97 3.66 -18.58 8.63
CA GLU A 97 4.19 -19.91 8.28
C GLU A 97 3.50 -20.48 7.03
N THR A 98 2.19 -20.31 6.91
CA THR A 98 1.44 -20.71 5.70
C THR A 98 1.93 -19.97 4.47
N VAL A 99 2.09 -18.64 4.56
CA VAL A 99 2.62 -17.80 3.47
C VAL A 99 4.01 -18.26 3.06
N LEU A 100 4.91 -18.50 4.01
CA LEU A 100 6.26 -18.98 3.73
C LEU A 100 6.28 -20.37 3.08
N ALA A 101 5.35 -21.24 3.47
CA ALA A 101 5.18 -22.56 2.83
C ALA A 101 4.70 -22.40 1.37
N GLU A 102 3.71 -21.55 1.10
CA GLU A 102 3.23 -21.27 -0.26
C GLU A 102 4.33 -20.63 -1.15
N LEU A 103 5.15 -19.73 -0.59
CA LEU A 103 6.30 -19.16 -1.28
C LEU A 103 7.30 -20.24 -1.72
N ARG A 104 7.62 -21.21 -0.83
CA ARG A 104 8.52 -22.32 -1.15
C ARG A 104 7.97 -23.28 -2.21
N GLN A 105 6.66 -23.33 -2.39
CA GLN A 105 6.01 -24.12 -3.45
C GLN A 105 5.99 -23.38 -4.78
N THR A 106 5.91 -22.04 -4.75
CA THR A 106 5.78 -21.22 -5.95
C THR A 106 7.13 -20.87 -6.57
N PHE A 107 8.09 -20.51 -5.73
CA PHE A 107 9.42 -20.09 -6.19
C PHE A 107 10.46 -21.20 -6.00
N ARG A 108 11.39 -21.29 -6.95
CA ARG A 108 12.49 -22.25 -6.87
C ARG A 108 13.37 -21.95 -5.65
N PRO A 109 13.90 -22.99 -4.98
CA PRO A 109 14.77 -22.80 -3.81
C PRO A 109 15.97 -21.91 -4.06
N GLU A 110 16.59 -22.02 -5.25
CA GLU A 110 17.74 -21.19 -5.63
C GLU A 110 17.38 -19.69 -5.65
N PHE A 111 16.14 -19.34 -6.03
CA PHE A 111 15.66 -17.96 -6.02
C PHE A 111 15.45 -17.43 -4.60
N LEU A 112 14.77 -18.22 -3.77
CA LEU A 112 14.51 -17.82 -2.37
C LEU A 112 15.78 -17.69 -1.54
N ASN A 113 16.80 -18.52 -1.82
CA ASN A 113 18.10 -18.47 -1.13
C ASN A 113 18.93 -17.23 -1.46
N ARG A 114 18.56 -16.46 -2.47
CA ARG A 114 19.23 -15.20 -2.85
C ARG A 114 18.53 -13.95 -2.31
N ILE A 115 17.38 -14.14 -1.66
CA ILE A 115 16.64 -13.06 -1.01
C ILE A 115 17.19 -12.87 0.39
N ASP A 116 17.65 -11.66 0.71
CA ASP A 116 18.24 -11.35 2.01
C ASP A 116 17.20 -11.38 3.13
N ASP A 117 15.97 -10.88 2.86
CA ASP A 117 14.90 -10.83 3.85
C ASP A 117 13.52 -10.97 3.21
N ILE A 118 12.61 -11.66 3.90
CA ILE A 118 11.21 -11.86 3.50
C ILE A 118 10.29 -11.26 4.56
N ILE A 119 9.70 -10.12 4.23
CA ILE A 119 8.79 -9.41 5.11
C ILE A 119 7.35 -9.79 4.78
N VAL A 120 6.66 -10.41 5.73
CA VAL A 120 5.23 -10.71 5.62
C VAL A 120 4.46 -9.62 6.34
N PHE A 121 3.64 -8.86 5.60
CA PHE A 121 2.78 -7.84 6.19
C PHE A 121 1.55 -8.46 6.82
N ARG A 122 1.16 -8.00 8.02
CA ARG A 122 -0.11 -8.36 8.63
C ARG A 122 -1.28 -7.67 7.91
N ALA A 123 -2.48 -8.22 8.05
CA ALA A 123 -3.70 -7.53 7.65
C ALA A 123 -3.82 -6.21 8.41
N LEU A 124 -4.34 -5.18 7.74
CA LEU A 124 -4.59 -3.88 8.36
C LEU A 124 -5.73 -4.00 9.37
N THR A 125 -5.53 -3.41 10.54
CA THR A 125 -6.56 -3.27 11.57
C THR A 125 -7.35 -1.97 11.36
N GLU A 126 -8.49 -1.80 12.04
CA GLU A 126 -9.26 -0.56 11.96
C GLU A 126 -8.44 0.68 12.34
N PRO A 127 -7.65 0.70 13.43
CA PRO A 127 -6.73 1.81 13.73
C PRO A 127 -5.69 2.07 12.62
N ASP A 128 -5.19 1.02 11.97
CA ASP A 128 -4.25 1.19 10.85
C ASP A 128 -4.94 1.90 9.67
N ILE A 129 -6.20 1.57 9.38
CA ILE A 129 -6.97 2.22 8.32
C ILE A 129 -7.26 3.68 8.66
N GLU A 130 -7.60 3.99 9.91
CA GLU A 130 -7.77 5.37 10.37
C GLU A 130 -6.49 6.19 10.17
N GLU A 131 -5.33 5.63 10.51
CA GLU A 131 -4.05 6.30 10.32
C GLU A 131 -3.73 6.51 8.83
N VAL A 132 -4.04 5.53 7.98
CA VAL A 132 -3.91 5.67 6.51
C VAL A 132 -4.84 6.79 6.01
N ALA A 133 -6.09 6.85 6.49
CA ALA A 133 -7.02 7.91 6.15
C ALA A 133 -6.49 9.30 6.54
N ARG A 134 -5.95 9.45 7.76
CA ARG A 134 -5.33 10.70 8.23
C ARG A 134 -4.19 11.16 7.31
N ARG A 135 -3.30 10.26 6.95
CA ARG A 135 -2.16 10.57 6.05
C ARG A 135 -2.63 10.97 4.66
N MET A 136 -3.65 10.29 4.12
CA MET A 136 -4.21 10.63 2.83
C MET A 136 -4.92 11.99 2.86
N LEU A 137 -5.73 12.26 3.90
CA LEU A 137 -6.37 13.56 4.09
C LEU A 137 -5.36 14.70 4.24
N LYS A 138 -4.25 14.48 4.95
CA LYS A 138 -3.16 15.46 5.04
C LYS A 138 -2.58 15.81 3.66
N THR A 139 -2.45 14.83 2.78
CA THR A 139 -1.98 15.07 1.40
C THR A 139 -3.01 15.86 0.59
N VAL A 140 -4.30 15.57 0.77
CA VAL A 140 -5.40 16.31 0.13
C VAL A 140 -5.46 17.73 0.67
N ALA A 141 -5.38 17.92 1.99
CA ALA A 141 -5.35 19.23 2.63
C ALA A 141 -4.20 20.10 2.08
N ALA A 142 -2.99 19.55 1.96
CA ALA A 142 -1.85 20.27 1.40
C ALA A 142 -2.09 20.72 -0.05
N ARG A 143 -2.82 19.95 -0.87
CA ARG A 143 -3.22 20.37 -2.22
C ARG A 143 -4.30 21.45 -2.19
N MET A 144 -5.29 21.35 -1.30
CA MET A 144 -6.35 22.34 -1.15
C MET A 144 -5.79 23.69 -0.68
N GLU A 145 -4.78 23.69 0.19
CA GLU A 145 -4.06 24.90 0.59
C GLU A 145 -3.48 25.66 -0.60
N THR A 146 -2.97 24.96 -1.63
CA THR A 146 -2.47 25.63 -2.84
C THR A 146 -3.57 26.32 -3.66
N MET A 147 -4.83 25.98 -3.40
CA MET A 147 -6.03 26.60 -3.99
C MET A 147 -6.70 27.60 -3.03
N GLY A 148 -6.03 27.92 -1.91
CA GLY A 148 -6.55 28.84 -0.91
C GLY A 148 -7.69 28.27 -0.06
N ILE A 149 -7.89 26.95 -0.01
CA ILE A 149 -8.91 26.30 0.81
C ILE A 149 -8.24 25.53 1.95
N HIS A 150 -8.62 25.83 3.17
CA HIS A 150 -8.19 25.07 4.35
C HIS A 150 -9.14 23.89 4.58
N LEU A 151 -8.62 22.67 4.69
CA LEU A 151 -9.40 21.47 5.01
C LEU A 151 -9.27 21.13 6.49
N ASP A 152 -10.38 21.13 7.22
CA ASP A 152 -10.47 20.67 8.59
C ASP A 152 -11.29 19.36 8.65
N ALA A 153 -10.65 18.26 9.03
CA ALA A 153 -11.26 16.94 9.14
C ALA A 153 -11.16 16.45 10.58
N GLY A 154 -12.30 16.48 11.27
CA GLY A 154 -12.41 15.96 12.63
C GLY A 154 -12.25 14.44 12.72
N ASP A 155 -11.98 13.92 13.92
CA ASP A 155 -11.79 12.49 14.18
C ASP A 155 -12.98 11.63 13.75
N ALA A 156 -14.21 12.11 13.93
CA ALA A 156 -15.43 11.41 13.50
C ALA A 156 -15.45 11.21 11.97
N ALA A 157 -15.03 12.22 11.21
CA ALA A 157 -14.94 12.13 9.74
C ALA A 157 -13.85 11.16 9.28
N VAL A 158 -12.72 11.12 9.98
CA VAL A 158 -11.63 10.16 9.70
C VAL A 158 -12.12 8.73 9.92
N LYS A 159 -12.82 8.46 11.03
CA LYS A 159 -13.37 7.13 11.35
C LYS A 159 -14.41 6.70 10.31
N GLU A 160 -15.28 7.60 9.90
CA GLU A 160 -16.30 7.29 8.90
C GLU A 160 -15.67 7.02 7.53
N LEU A 161 -14.66 7.79 7.11
CA LEU A 161 -13.88 7.51 5.91
C LEU A 161 -13.16 6.16 5.99
N ALA A 162 -12.58 5.84 7.13
CA ALA A 162 -11.93 4.56 7.36
C ALA A 162 -12.92 3.40 7.25
N ARG A 163 -14.11 3.54 7.83
CA ARG A 163 -15.21 2.56 7.77
C ARG A 163 -15.68 2.32 6.33
N GLU A 164 -15.96 3.39 5.59
CA GLU A 164 -16.41 3.31 4.19
C GLU A 164 -15.30 2.85 3.23
N GLY A 165 -14.06 3.22 3.52
CA GLY A 165 -12.90 2.95 2.67
C GLY A 165 -12.21 1.63 2.95
N PHE A 166 -12.68 0.82 3.88
CA PHE A 166 -12.14 -0.50 4.18
C PHE A 166 -12.91 -1.60 3.48
N ASP A 167 -12.20 -2.52 2.87
CA ASP A 167 -12.76 -3.74 2.31
C ASP A 167 -11.88 -4.94 2.74
N PRO A 168 -12.45 -6.01 3.32
CA PRO A 168 -11.68 -7.16 3.79
C PRO A 168 -10.81 -7.82 2.71
N LYS A 169 -11.21 -7.72 1.45
CA LYS A 169 -10.50 -8.29 0.30
C LYS A 169 -9.49 -7.33 -0.31
N TYR A 170 -9.82 -6.04 -0.37
CA TYR A 170 -9.03 -5.02 -1.06
C TYR A 170 -8.28 -4.09 -0.09
N GLY A 171 -8.46 -4.29 1.24
CA GLY A 171 -7.80 -3.49 2.27
C GLY A 171 -8.20 -2.02 2.21
N ALA A 172 -7.21 -1.13 2.23
CA ALA A 172 -7.40 0.32 2.16
C ALA A 172 -7.49 0.89 0.72
N ARG A 173 -7.49 0.05 -0.33
CA ARG A 173 -7.57 0.54 -1.72
C ARG A 173 -8.84 1.36 -2.00
N PRO A 174 -10.04 0.99 -1.52
CA PRO A 174 -11.24 1.79 -1.71
C PRO A 174 -11.19 3.16 -1.02
N LEU A 175 -10.39 3.32 0.03
CA LEU A 175 -10.26 4.56 0.78
C LEU A 175 -9.87 5.76 -0.10
N ARG A 176 -9.00 5.55 -1.09
CA ARG A 176 -8.63 6.60 -2.05
C ARG A 176 -9.84 7.12 -2.82
N ARG A 177 -10.73 6.22 -3.26
CA ARG A 177 -11.95 6.59 -3.98
C ARG A 177 -12.95 7.28 -3.06
N ALA A 178 -13.07 6.79 -1.81
CA ALA A 178 -13.92 7.42 -0.81
C ALA A 178 -13.47 8.86 -0.53
N ILE A 179 -12.18 9.10 -0.32
CA ILE A 179 -11.64 10.45 -0.12
C ILE A 179 -11.85 11.32 -1.36
N GLN A 180 -11.59 10.80 -2.56
CA GLN A 180 -11.81 11.57 -3.79
C GLN A 180 -13.28 11.99 -3.91
N SER A 181 -14.23 11.06 -3.85
CA SER A 181 -15.64 11.37 -4.09
C SER A 181 -16.30 12.15 -2.93
N LYS A 182 -15.94 11.86 -1.68
CA LYS A 182 -16.59 12.45 -0.49
C LYS A 182 -15.93 13.75 -0.02
N VAL A 183 -14.68 13.99 -0.38
CA VAL A 183 -13.94 15.17 0.07
C VAL A 183 -13.57 16.03 -1.13
N GLU A 184 -12.77 15.54 -2.08
CA GLU A 184 -12.26 16.37 -3.18
C GLU A 184 -13.40 16.84 -4.10
N ASP A 185 -14.25 15.93 -4.55
CA ASP A 185 -15.38 16.25 -5.44
C ASP A 185 -16.41 17.13 -4.71
N ALA A 186 -16.70 16.85 -3.44
CA ALA A 186 -17.64 17.64 -2.63
C ALA A 186 -17.15 19.08 -2.38
N VAL A 187 -15.85 19.26 -2.14
CA VAL A 187 -15.26 20.60 -2.03
C VAL A 187 -15.30 21.33 -3.37
N ALA A 188 -14.97 20.64 -4.47
CA ALA A 188 -15.02 21.22 -5.81
C ALA A 188 -16.45 21.66 -6.20
N GLU A 189 -17.48 20.88 -5.88
CA GLU A 189 -18.87 21.23 -6.09
C GLU A 189 -19.26 22.52 -5.34
N LYS A 190 -18.89 22.63 -4.05
CA LYS A 190 -19.16 23.81 -3.23
C LYS A 190 -18.40 25.05 -3.69
N LEU A 191 -17.22 24.91 -4.26
CA LEU A 191 -16.50 26.01 -4.90
C LEU A 191 -17.22 26.49 -6.17
N LEU A 192 -17.71 25.57 -7.01
CA LEU A 192 -18.47 25.90 -8.22
C LEU A 192 -19.81 26.57 -7.89
N GLU A 193 -20.49 26.14 -6.84
CA GLU A 193 -21.73 26.75 -6.33
C GLU A 193 -21.49 28.12 -5.66
N GLY A 194 -20.25 28.47 -5.35
CA GLY A 194 -19.88 29.69 -4.64
C GLY A 194 -20.20 29.68 -3.14
N THR A 195 -20.54 28.51 -2.57
CA THR A 195 -20.77 28.32 -1.12
C THR A 195 -19.46 28.28 -0.34
N LEU A 196 -18.37 27.76 -0.95
CA LEU A 196 -16.99 27.90 -0.50
C LEU A 196 -16.26 28.88 -1.43
N LYS A 197 -15.34 29.66 -0.86
CA LYS A 197 -14.50 30.64 -1.58
C LYS A 197 -13.06 30.52 -1.12
N GLU A 198 -12.14 31.04 -1.91
CA GLU A 198 -10.75 31.19 -1.53
C GLU A 198 -10.63 31.92 -0.17
N GLY A 199 -9.84 31.34 0.74
CA GLY A 199 -9.68 31.78 2.13
C GLY A 199 -10.64 31.10 3.12
N ASP A 200 -11.59 30.32 2.66
CA ASP A 200 -12.53 29.59 3.54
C ASP A 200 -11.96 28.28 4.07
N THR A 201 -12.55 27.80 5.17
CA THR A 201 -12.28 26.48 5.73
C THR A 201 -13.39 25.52 5.35
N ALA A 202 -13.04 24.47 4.62
CA ALA A 202 -13.91 23.34 4.35
C ALA A 202 -13.85 22.38 5.54
N LYS A 203 -14.94 22.27 6.32
CA LYS A 203 -15.04 21.33 7.44
C LYS A 203 -15.66 20.02 6.98
N LEU A 204 -14.98 18.93 7.27
CA LEU A 204 -15.49 17.57 7.03
C LEU A 204 -16.12 17.05 8.31
N THR A 205 -17.45 16.89 8.31
CA THR A 205 -18.25 16.44 9.45
C THR A 205 -19.04 15.17 9.10
N VAL A 206 -19.63 14.53 10.09
CA VAL A 206 -20.54 13.40 9.91
C VAL A 206 -21.93 13.82 10.37
N GLU A 207 -22.90 13.75 9.46
CA GLU A 207 -24.33 14.01 9.72
C GLU A 207 -25.14 12.82 9.20
N ASP A 208 -26.00 12.25 10.03
CA ASP A 208 -26.82 11.06 9.70
C ASP A 208 -25.98 9.91 9.08
N ASP A 209 -24.84 9.57 9.70
CA ASP A 209 -23.88 8.56 9.24
C ASP A 209 -23.34 8.81 7.82
N LYS A 210 -23.34 10.06 7.37
CA LYS A 210 -22.79 10.46 6.08
C LYS A 210 -21.75 11.57 6.25
N LEU A 211 -20.72 11.49 5.45
CA LEU A 211 -19.71 12.55 5.36
C LEU A 211 -20.31 13.76 4.63
N VAL A 212 -20.21 14.91 5.25
CA VAL A 212 -20.68 16.19 4.72
C VAL A 212 -19.54 17.21 4.78
N VAL A 213 -19.38 17.96 3.72
CA VAL A 213 -18.48 19.14 3.68
C VAL A 213 -19.32 20.37 3.98
N THR A 214 -18.93 21.14 4.99
CA THR A 214 -19.54 22.42 5.36
C THR A 214 -18.49 23.54 5.32
N LYS A 215 -18.93 24.78 5.41
CA LYS A 215 -18.03 25.95 5.56
C LYS A 215 -17.65 26.15 7.02
#